data_d1eba94065f3dd2a3e7f6f56cad4844d
#
_entry.id   d1eba94065f3dd2a3e7f6f56cad4844d
#
_cell.length_a   1.000
_cell.length_b   1.000
_cell.length_c   1.000
_cell.angle_alpha   90.00
_cell.angle_beta   90.00
_cell.angle_gamma   90.00
#
_symmetry.space_group_name_H-M   'P 1'
#
loop_
_entity.id
_entity.type
_entity.pdbx_description
1 polymer ?
#
loop_
_entity_poly.entity_id
_entity_poly.type
_entity_poly.pdbx_seq_one_letter_code
_entity_poly.pdbx_strand_id
1 'polypeptide(L)'
;MCSSDLNVCLIAADKGVEFFIKTDWVPDVAVGDFDSLSAAGEKYLDSLKETEIVRLKPEKDDSDTQSAVNFAIDRGAKNITIFGATGNRIDHLLANFGLLVLGRERGTDIILIDQWNYMKLVESGTVLKKKEQFGKYVSFFSLEGDMPGLTLVGFKYPLDHYHLRVSDSGLTVSNEIEAEEAVVSFDGKSLLMLMTRD
;
A
#
# COMPACT_ATOMS: atom_id res chain seq x y z
N MET A 1 20.66 -4.71 15.68
CA MET A 1 21.44 -3.99 14.67
C MET A 1 20.47 -3.10 13.94
N CYS A 2 20.49 -1.85 14.25
CA CYS A 2 19.52 -0.89 13.77
C CYS A 2 19.76 -0.54 12.31
N SER A 3 18.68 -0.25 11.61
CA SER A 3 18.52 0.19 10.24
C SER A 3 19.31 1.44 9.81
N SER A 4 20.39 1.79 10.50
CA SER A 4 21.19 2.99 10.22
C SER A 4 21.80 3.02 8.82
N ASP A 5 21.84 1.89 8.12
CA ASP A 5 22.46 1.82 6.79
C ASP A 5 21.47 1.99 5.63
N LEU A 6 20.14 2.06 5.89
CA LEU A 6 19.12 2.10 4.83
C LEU A 6 18.26 3.37 4.83
N ASN A 7 18.43 4.32 5.72
CA ASN A 7 17.52 5.48 5.88
C ASN A 7 16.03 5.07 5.94
N VAL A 8 15.72 3.96 6.59
CA VAL A 8 14.35 3.45 6.75
C VAL A 8 13.84 3.85 8.13
N CYS A 9 12.67 4.49 8.19
CA CYS A 9 11.94 4.79 9.42
C CYS A 9 10.82 3.74 9.59
N LEU A 10 10.82 3.04 10.73
CA LEU A 10 9.80 2.06 11.09
C LEU A 10 8.71 2.74 11.91
N ILE A 11 7.50 2.80 11.35
CA ILE A 11 6.34 3.42 12.02
C ILE A 11 5.32 2.33 12.36
N ALA A 12 4.95 2.24 13.62
CA ALA A 12 3.86 1.39 14.09
C ALA A 12 2.57 2.22 14.18
N ALA A 13 1.53 1.84 13.43
CA ALA A 13 0.21 2.45 13.51
C ALA A 13 -0.68 1.65 14.44
N ASP A 14 -1.16 2.26 15.52
CA ASP A 14 -2.08 1.69 16.52
C ASP A 14 -1.68 0.25 16.92
N LYS A 15 -2.55 -0.73 16.70
CA LYS A 15 -2.30 -2.14 16.98
C LYS A 15 -1.09 -2.72 16.25
N GLY A 16 -0.57 -2.05 15.23
CA GLY A 16 0.68 -2.42 14.55
C GLY A 16 1.88 -2.50 15.48
N VAL A 17 1.83 -1.86 16.65
CA VAL A 17 2.84 -2.00 17.73
C VAL A 17 3.03 -3.46 18.14
N GLU A 18 1.97 -4.27 18.12
CA GLU A 18 2.03 -5.68 18.56
C GLU A 18 2.84 -6.57 17.60
N PHE A 19 3.03 -6.14 16.35
CA PHE A 19 3.91 -6.85 15.43
C PHE A 19 5.34 -6.93 15.96
N PHE A 20 5.82 -5.86 16.57
CA PHE A 20 7.19 -5.74 17.05
C PHE A 20 7.49 -6.60 18.29
N ILE A 21 6.45 -7.02 19.06
CA ILE A 21 6.63 -7.90 20.22
C ILE A 21 7.31 -9.24 19.84
N LYS A 22 7.09 -9.70 18.61
CA LYS A 22 7.57 -10.99 18.11
C LYS A 22 8.77 -10.87 17.18
N THR A 23 9.36 -9.70 17.09
CA THR A 23 10.51 -9.42 16.22
C THR A 23 11.64 -8.83 17.03
N ASP A 24 12.85 -8.85 16.47
CA ASP A 24 14.01 -8.14 17.04
C ASP A 24 14.06 -6.67 16.63
N TRP A 25 13.01 -6.21 15.94
CA TRP A 25 12.91 -4.82 15.50
C TRP A 25 12.19 -3.96 16.54
N VAL A 26 12.56 -2.70 16.58
CA VAL A 26 11.92 -1.68 17.42
C VAL A 26 11.41 -0.57 16.48
N PRO A 27 10.16 -0.10 16.63
CA PRO A 27 9.69 1.01 15.82
C PRO A 27 10.40 2.30 16.22
N ASP A 28 10.74 3.14 15.23
CA ASP A 28 11.25 4.49 15.47
C ASP A 28 10.13 5.39 15.98
N VAL A 29 8.89 5.18 15.50
CA VAL A 29 7.71 5.95 15.85
C VAL A 29 6.51 5.02 16.08
N ALA A 30 5.68 5.33 17.07
CA ALA A 30 4.36 4.71 17.25
C ALA A 30 3.28 5.80 17.20
N VAL A 31 2.31 5.65 16.31
CA VAL A 31 1.22 6.63 16.06
C VAL A 31 -0.12 5.97 16.30
N GLY A 32 -0.96 6.50 17.17
CA GLY A 32 -2.30 5.96 17.44
C GLY A 32 -2.91 6.51 18.72
N ASP A 33 -4.18 6.18 18.98
CA ASP A 33 -4.79 6.39 20.30
C ASP A 33 -4.55 5.20 21.24
N PHE A 34 -4.17 4.04 20.64
CA PHE A 34 -3.77 2.80 21.32
C PHE A 34 -4.87 2.15 22.16
N ASP A 35 -6.14 2.44 21.88
CA ASP A 35 -7.29 1.90 22.59
C ASP A 35 -7.58 0.43 22.27
N SER A 36 -7.04 -0.05 21.12
CA SER A 36 -7.23 -1.41 20.62
C SER A 36 -6.13 -2.40 21.05
N LEU A 37 -5.12 -1.95 21.81
CA LEU A 37 -4.00 -2.79 22.23
C LEU A 37 -4.44 -3.88 23.21
N SER A 38 -3.81 -5.04 23.10
CA SER A 38 -3.86 -6.05 24.15
C SER A 38 -2.99 -5.63 25.35
N ALA A 39 -3.20 -6.26 26.53
CA ALA A 39 -2.35 -6.03 27.69
C ALA A 39 -0.84 -6.27 27.41
N ALA A 40 -0.50 -7.15 26.46
CA ALA A 40 0.87 -7.35 26.00
C ALA A 40 1.36 -6.17 25.14
N GLY A 41 0.49 -5.63 24.28
CA GLY A 41 0.75 -4.44 23.47
C GLY A 41 0.99 -3.20 24.32
N GLU A 42 0.12 -2.96 25.31
CA GLU A 42 0.30 -1.85 26.27
C GLU A 42 1.63 -1.93 27.01
N LYS A 43 1.94 -3.13 27.56
CA LYS A 43 3.21 -3.35 28.26
C LYS A 43 4.41 -3.15 27.35
N TYR A 44 4.32 -3.57 26.08
CA TYR A 44 5.39 -3.36 25.11
C TYR A 44 5.54 -1.88 24.79
N LEU A 45 4.45 -1.17 24.50
CA LEU A 45 4.46 0.27 24.24
C LEU A 45 5.12 1.06 25.39
N ASP A 46 4.77 0.71 26.66
CA ASP A 46 5.35 1.33 27.85
C ASP A 46 6.85 1.03 28.01
N SER A 47 7.33 -0.05 27.43
CA SER A 47 8.75 -0.44 27.49
C SER A 47 9.64 0.30 26.48
N LEU A 48 9.04 0.95 25.48
CA LEU A 48 9.74 1.65 24.40
C LEU A 48 10.34 2.96 24.93
N LYS A 49 11.68 3.05 24.99
CA LYS A 49 12.40 4.21 25.56
C LYS A 49 12.88 5.22 24.50
N GLU A 50 13.19 4.71 23.31
CA GLU A 50 13.78 5.51 22.23
C GLU A 50 12.79 5.77 21.09
N THR A 51 11.60 5.12 21.14
CA THR A 51 10.53 5.30 20.17
C THR A 51 9.78 6.61 20.43
N GLU A 52 9.57 7.40 19.40
CA GLU A 52 8.69 8.57 19.47
C GLU A 52 7.23 8.11 19.53
N ILE A 53 6.51 8.46 20.61
CA ILE A 53 5.09 8.12 20.78
C ILE A 53 4.23 9.32 20.41
N VAL A 54 3.48 9.19 19.31
CA VAL A 54 2.52 10.20 18.84
C VAL A 54 1.11 9.74 19.21
N ARG A 55 0.61 10.25 20.34
CA ARG A 55 -0.74 9.93 20.80
C ARG A 55 -1.78 10.78 20.07
N LEU A 56 -2.71 10.12 19.43
CA LEU A 56 -3.83 10.74 18.71
C LEU A 56 -5.05 10.87 19.63
N LYS A 57 -5.92 11.82 19.34
CA LYS A 57 -7.22 11.88 19.99
C LYS A 57 -8.13 10.82 19.36
N PRO A 58 -8.97 10.11 20.15
CA PRO A 58 -9.94 9.15 19.60
C PRO A 58 -10.94 9.79 18.63
N GLU A 59 -11.35 11.02 18.93
CA GLU A 59 -12.28 11.81 18.12
C GLU A 59 -11.48 12.56 17.02
N LYS A 60 -11.27 11.90 15.89
CA LYS A 60 -10.61 12.46 14.70
C LYS A 60 -11.26 11.92 13.43
N ASP A 61 -11.10 12.65 12.33
CA ASP A 61 -11.64 12.26 11.03
C ASP A 61 -10.79 11.18 10.34
N ASP A 62 -9.48 11.16 10.62
CA ASP A 62 -8.52 10.23 10.01
C ASP A 62 -8.44 8.88 10.76
N SER A 63 -8.25 7.79 10.02
CA SER A 63 -7.83 6.51 10.62
C SER A 63 -6.39 6.60 11.15
N ASP A 64 -6.01 5.71 12.09
CA ASP A 64 -4.64 5.69 12.61
C ASP A 64 -3.60 5.42 11.52
N THR A 65 -3.94 4.56 10.54
CA THR A 65 -3.08 4.32 9.38
C THR A 65 -2.90 5.59 8.56
N GLN A 66 -3.97 6.34 8.30
CA GLN A 66 -3.89 7.62 7.58
C GLN A 66 -3.07 8.65 8.35
N SER A 67 -3.25 8.74 9.65
CA SER A 67 -2.46 9.63 10.51
C SER A 67 -0.98 9.29 10.48
N ALA A 68 -0.63 7.99 10.51
CA ALA A 68 0.75 7.52 10.39
C ALA A 68 1.35 7.83 9.01
N VAL A 69 0.57 7.68 7.94
CA VAL A 69 0.97 8.04 6.57
C VAL A 69 1.21 9.55 6.46
N ASN A 70 0.26 10.37 6.94
CA ASN A 70 0.42 11.83 6.95
C ASN A 70 1.67 12.25 7.73
N PHE A 71 1.90 11.66 8.91
CA PHE A 71 3.10 11.89 9.70
C PHE A 71 4.39 11.60 8.92
N ALA A 72 4.44 10.48 8.18
CA ALA A 72 5.60 10.13 7.37
C ALA A 72 5.81 11.11 6.20
N ILE A 73 4.72 11.47 5.49
CA ILE A 73 4.75 12.42 4.38
C ILE A 73 5.23 13.80 4.84
N ASP A 74 4.70 14.30 5.96
CA ASP A 74 5.06 15.61 6.52
C ASP A 74 6.54 15.66 6.97
N ARG A 75 7.15 14.50 7.24
CA ARG A 75 8.59 14.35 7.49
C ARG A 75 9.42 14.10 6.23
N GLY A 76 8.81 14.19 5.06
CA GLY A 76 9.49 14.14 3.77
C GLY A 76 9.66 12.75 3.18
N ALA A 77 8.94 11.74 3.68
CA ALA A 77 8.95 10.41 3.07
C ALA A 77 8.51 10.47 1.60
N LYS A 78 9.29 9.87 0.72
CA LYS A 78 9.00 9.76 -0.72
C LYS A 78 8.49 8.38 -1.10
N ASN A 79 8.78 7.39 -0.28
CA ASN A 79 8.33 6.02 -0.47
C ASN A 79 7.82 5.50 0.87
N ILE A 80 6.62 4.94 0.89
CA ILE A 80 5.99 4.34 2.07
C ILE A 80 5.53 2.93 1.70
N THR A 81 5.93 1.95 2.49
CA THR A 81 5.42 0.59 2.38
C THR A 81 4.60 0.26 3.61
N ILE A 82 3.34 -0.10 3.42
CA ILE A 82 2.40 -0.42 4.49
C ILE A 82 2.18 -1.93 4.54
N PHE A 83 2.51 -2.52 5.66
CA PHE A 83 2.27 -3.94 5.96
C PHE A 83 1.01 -4.09 6.81
N GLY A 84 0.28 -5.20 6.60
CA GLY A 84 -0.91 -5.51 7.41
C GLY A 84 -2.14 -4.67 7.10
N ALA A 85 -2.16 -3.96 5.95
CA ALA A 85 -3.26 -3.11 5.51
C ALA A 85 -4.48 -3.89 4.97
N THR A 86 -4.39 -5.21 4.84
CA THR A 86 -5.41 -6.09 4.24
C THR A 86 -6.23 -6.88 5.24
N GLY A 87 -6.27 -6.46 6.50
CA GLY A 87 -6.91 -7.16 7.62
C GLY A 87 -8.36 -7.61 7.38
N ASN A 88 -9.05 -8.03 8.44
CA ASN A 88 -10.38 -8.66 8.33
C ASN A 88 -11.53 -7.70 7.97
N ARG A 89 -11.33 -6.38 8.09
CA ARG A 89 -12.36 -5.37 7.83
C ARG A 89 -12.21 -4.80 6.44
N ILE A 90 -13.19 -5.06 5.58
CA ILE A 90 -13.21 -4.58 4.18
C ILE A 90 -13.31 -3.06 4.09
N ASP A 91 -14.03 -2.40 5.01
CA ASP A 91 -14.12 -0.94 5.07
C ASP A 91 -12.74 -0.29 5.30
N HIS A 92 -11.90 -0.87 6.18
CA HIS A 92 -10.52 -0.42 6.36
C HIS A 92 -9.65 -0.68 5.12
N LEU A 93 -9.83 -1.82 4.45
CA LEU A 93 -9.11 -2.11 3.20
C LEU A 93 -9.45 -1.07 2.12
N LEU A 94 -10.74 -0.75 1.94
CA LEU A 94 -11.19 0.26 0.99
C LEU A 94 -10.63 1.65 1.34
N ALA A 95 -10.62 2.02 2.62
CA ALA A 95 -10.00 3.27 3.08
C ALA A 95 -8.49 3.29 2.78
N ASN A 96 -7.80 2.16 2.95
CA ASN A 96 -6.36 2.05 2.66
C ASN A 96 -6.05 2.19 1.16
N PHE A 97 -6.95 1.83 0.25
CA PHE A 97 -6.78 2.18 -1.17
C PHE A 97 -6.81 3.69 -1.40
N GLY A 98 -7.58 4.44 -0.60
CA GLY A 98 -7.55 5.90 -0.62
C GLY A 98 -6.18 6.49 -0.26
N LEU A 99 -5.39 5.80 0.58
CA LEU A 99 -4.03 6.24 0.91
C LEU A 99 -3.09 6.24 -0.29
N LEU A 100 -3.30 5.31 -1.25
CA LEU A 100 -2.52 5.30 -2.50
C LEU A 100 -2.77 6.57 -3.31
N VAL A 101 -4.03 7.02 -3.38
CA VAL A 101 -4.41 8.26 -4.06
C VAL A 101 -3.84 9.48 -3.31
N LEU A 102 -3.96 9.51 -1.97
CA LEU A 102 -3.38 10.54 -1.12
C LEU A 102 -1.86 10.65 -1.34
N GLY A 103 -1.16 9.52 -1.38
CA GLY A 103 0.28 9.49 -1.62
C GLY A 103 0.64 10.13 -2.97
N ARG A 104 -0.03 9.73 -4.05
CA ARG A 104 0.16 10.35 -5.37
C ARG A 104 -0.06 11.87 -5.35
N GLU A 105 -1.14 12.34 -4.71
CA GLU A 105 -1.45 13.77 -4.60
C GLU A 105 -0.40 14.56 -3.81
N ARG A 106 0.25 13.90 -2.84
CA ARG A 106 1.30 14.46 -2.00
C ARG A 106 2.72 14.20 -2.53
N GLY A 107 2.86 13.55 -3.70
CA GLY A 107 4.16 13.24 -4.32
C GLY A 107 4.96 12.19 -3.55
N THR A 108 4.27 11.20 -2.97
CA THR A 108 4.83 10.06 -2.23
C THR A 108 4.31 8.76 -2.86
N ASP A 109 5.20 7.84 -3.20
CA ASP A 109 4.82 6.50 -3.68
C ASP A 109 4.44 5.61 -2.48
N ILE A 110 3.23 5.07 -2.49
CA ILE A 110 2.73 4.21 -1.43
C ILE A 110 2.47 2.81 -1.97
N ILE A 111 2.94 1.81 -1.25
CA ILE A 111 2.74 0.40 -1.53
C ILE A 111 2.00 -0.23 -0.35
N LEU A 112 0.94 -0.97 -0.63
CA LEU A 112 0.33 -1.89 0.33
C LEU A 112 0.82 -3.29 0.00
N ILE A 113 1.32 -4.01 0.99
CA ILE A 113 1.84 -5.35 0.78
C ILE A 113 1.46 -6.29 1.93
N ASP A 114 1.13 -7.52 1.58
CA ASP A 114 0.99 -8.63 2.52
C ASP A 114 1.60 -9.92 1.94
N GLN A 115 1.31 -11.06 2.55
CA GLN A 115 1.83 -12.36 2.11
C GLN A 115 1.41 -12.71 0.68
N TRP A 116 0.23 -12.26 0.23
CA TRP A 116 -0.41 -12.68 -1.02
C TRP A 116 -0.53 -11.57 -2.05
N ASN A 117 -0.44 -10.31 -1.61
CA ASN A 117 -0.79 -9.14 -2.40
C ASN A 117 0.29 -8.07 -2.35
N TYR A 118 0.59 -7.50 -3.50
CA TYR A 118 1.37 -6.29 -3.68
C TYR A 118 0.52 -5.30 -4.47
N MET A 119 0.27 -4.12 -3.92
CA MET A 119 -0.69 -3.16 -4.48
C MET A 119 -0.08 -1.77 -4.50
N LYS A 120 -0.19 -1.09 -5.63
CA LYS A 120 0.22 0.31 -5.80
C LYS A 120 -0.52 0.98 -6.95
N LEU A 121 -0.47 2.30 -7.01
CA LEU A 121 -0.84 3.02 -8.22
C LEU A 121 0.30 2.95 -9.24
N VAL A 122 -0.08 2.83 -10.51
CA VAL A 122 0.84 2.92 -11.65
C VAL A 122 0.42 4.05 -12.58
N GLU A 123 1.38 4.67 -13.24
CA GLU A 123 1.17 5.70 -14.24
C GLU A 123 1.15 5.10 -15.64
N SER A 124 0.58 5.85 -16.61
CA SER A 124 0.60 5.46 -18.02
C SER A 124 2.04 5.34 -18.54
N GLY A 125 2.31 4.27 -19.28
CA GLY A 125 3.65 3.93 -19.75
C GLY A 125 4.49 3.10 -18.77
N THR A 126 3.90 2.63 -17.65
CA THR A 126 4.61 1.75 -16.70
C THR A 126 5.06 0.46 -17.38
N VAL A 127 6.35 0.15 -17.23
CA VAL A 127 6.96 -1.10 -17.69
C VAL A 127 7.12 -2.06 -16.51
N LEU A 128 6.58 -3.25 -16.65
CA LEU A 128 6.65 -4.33 -15.66
C LEU A 128 7.56 -5.43 -16.19
N LYS A 129 8.59 -5.78 -15.42
CA LYS A 129 9.52 -6.86 -15.79
C LYS A 129 9.09 -8.17 -15.16
N LYS A 130 8.96 -9.21 -15.96
CA LYS A 130 8.51 -10.54 -15.51
C LYS A 130 9.34 -11.07 -14.35
N LYS A 131 10.65 -10.89 -14.36
CA LYS A 131 11.58 -11.35 -13.31
C LYS A 131 11.42 -10.59 -11.97
N GLU A 132 10.76 -9.42 -11.97
CA GLU A 132 10.56 -8.56 -10.80
C GLU A 132 9.11 -8.65 -10.26
N GLN A 133 8.24 -9.49 -10.87
CA GLN A 133 6.87 -9.62 -10.43
C GLN A 133 6.78 -10.24 -9.03
N PHE A 134 5.90 -9.68 -8.19
CA PHE A 134 5.65 -10.18 -6.83
C PHE A 134 4.92 -11.54 -6.82
N GLY A 135 3.97 -11.71 -7.72
CA GLY A 135 3.14 -12.91 -7.86
C GLY A 135 2.80 -13.17 -9.32
N LYS A 136 2.18 -14.32 -9.56
CA LYS A 136 1.84 -14.77 -10.92
C LYS A 136 0.83 -13.86 -11.61
N TYR A 137 -0.16 -13.37 -10.85
CA TYR A 137 -1.28 -12.63 -11.42
C TYR A 137 -1.09 -11.14 -11.30
N VAL A 138 -1.52 -10.41 -12.33
CA VAL A 138 -1.55 -8.94 -12.35
C VAL A 138 -2.96 -8.49 -12.69
N SER A 139 -3.52 -7.62 -11.88
CA SER A 139 -4.86 -7.07 -12.05
C SER A 139 -4.82 -5.55 -12.04
N PHE A 140 -5.74 -4.92 -12.77
CA PHE A 140 -5.84 -3.47 -12.86
C PHE A 140 -7.25 -3.00 -12.56
N PHE A 141 -7.39 -1.95 -11.75
CA PHE A 141 -8.65 -1.31 -11.41
C PHE A 141 -8.52 0.20 -11.47
N SER A 142 -9.57 0.88 -11.89
CA SER A 142 -9.66 2.32 -11.75
C SER A 142 -10.35 2.67 -10.43
N LEU A 143 -9.71 3.52 -9.63
CA LEU A 143 -10.28 4.05 -8.39
C LEU A 143 -11.02 5.38 -8.59
N GLU A 144 -10.83 6.04 -9.73
CA GLU A 144 -11.30 7.41 -9.97
C GLU A 144 -12.33 7.49 -11.12
N GLY A 145 -13.05 6.41 -11.37
CA GLY A 145 -14.03 6.33 -12.47
C GLY A 145 -13.52 5.51 -13.66
N ASP A 146 -14.18 5.68 -14.82
CA ASP A 146 -13.78 4.96 -16.02
C ASP A 146 -12.39 5.40 -16.51
N MET A 147 -11.66 4.45 -17.13
CA MET A 147 -10.30 4.67 -17.64
C MET A 147 -10.28 4.45 -19.16
N PRO A 148 -10.21 5.50 -19.97
CA PRO A 148 -10.09 5.36 -21.43
C PRO A 148 -8.67 4.97 -21.84
N GLY A 149 -8.57 4.39 -23.05
CA GLY A 149 -7.30 4.11 -23.71
C GLY A 149 -6.45 3.02 -23.10
N LEU A 150 -7.02 2.16 -22.23
CA LEU A 150 -6.25 1.09 -21.60
C LEU A 150 -5.66 0.14 -22.63
N THR A 151 -4.35 0.09 -22.68
CA THR A 151 -3.56 -0.77 -23.56
C THR A 151 -2.60 -1.61 -22.71
N LEU A 152 -2.69 -2.92 -22.87
CA LEU A 152 -1.87 -3.91 -22.18
C LEU A 152 -1.05 -4.69 -23.23
N VAL A 153 0.26 -4.46 -23.26
CA VAL A 153 1.19 -5.14 -24.16
C VAL A 153 2.10 -6.06 -23.37
N GLY A 154 2.37 -7.25 -23.89
CA GLY A 154 3.24 -8.23 -23.21
C GLY A 154 2.55 -9.04 -22.12
N PHE A 155 1.22 -8.92 -22.02
CA PHE A 155 0.38 -9.72 -21.15
C PHE A 155 -0.29 -10.87 -21.92
N LYS A 156 -0.67 -11.92 -21.19
CA LYS A 156 -1.40 -13.08 -21.72
C LYS A 156 -2.76 -12.69 -22.30
N TYR A 157 -3.42 -11.73 -21.69
CA TYR A 157 -4.68 -11.15 -22.15
C TYR A 157 -4.44 -9.68 -22.50
N PRO A 158 -3.98 -9.40 -23.74
CA PRO A 158 -3.66 -8.03 -24.17
C PRO A 158 -4.95 -7.23 -24.40
N LEU A 159 -4.83 -5.91 -24.25
CA LEU A 159 -5.88 -4.95 -24.58
C LEU A 159 -5.29 -3.87 -25.50
N ASP A 160 -6.12 -3.31 -26.36
CA ASP A 160 -5.75 -2.22 -27.25
C ASP A 160 -6.78 -1.10 -27.17
N HIS A 161 -6.39 0.06 -26.67
CA HIS A 161 -7.19 1.28 -26.51
C HIS A 161 -8.59 1.05 -25.88
N TYR A 162 -8.67 0.09 -24.96
CA TYR A 162 -9.94 -0.28 -24.33
C TYR A 162 -10.43 0.81 -23.36
N HIS A 163 -11.73 1.11 -23.40
CA HIS A 163 -12.38 1.97 -22.42
C HIS A 163 -12.80 1.14 -21.20
N LEU A 164 -11.94 1.05 -20.19
CA LEU A 164 -12.20 0.30 -18.97
C LEU A 164 -13.23 1.02 -18.12
N ARG A 165 -14.37 0.38 -17.88
CA ARG A 165 -15.43 0.88 -17.01
C ARG A 165 -15.25 0.33 -15.60
N VAL A 166 -15.70 1.06 -14.59
CA VAL A 166 -15.77 0.55 -13.21
C VAL A 166 -16.58 -0.74 -13.12
N SER A 167 -17.56 -0.95 -14.00
CA SER A 167 -18.39 -2.16 -14.07
C SER A 167 -17.72 -3.37 -14.73
N ASP A 168 -16.56 -3.20 -15.36
CA ASP A 168 -15.86 -4.28 -16.07
C ASP A 168 -15.07 -5.17 -15.08
N SER A 169 -15.78 -5.73 -14.10
CA SER A 169 -15.24 -6.34 -12.89
C SER A 169 -14.35 -7.57 -13.10
N GLY A 170 -14.35 -8.18 -14.26
CA GLY A 170 -13.56 -9.39 -14.54
C GLY A 170 -12.49 -9.21 -15.62
N LEU A 171 -12.58 -8.16 -16.43
CA LEU A 171 -11.78 -8.03 -17.65
C LEU A 171 -10.29 -7.94 -17.40
N THR A 172 -9.90 -7.21 -16.35
CA THR A 172 -8.51 -6.92 -16.00
C THR A 172 -8.02 -7.68 -14.77
N VAL A 173 -8.78 -8.70 -14.35
CA VAL A 173 -8.42 -9.51 -13.17
C VAL A 173 -7.66 -10.75 -13.60
N SER A 174 -6.64 -11.12 -12.84
CA SER A 174 -5.83 -12.34 -13.03
C SER A 174 -5.18 -12.44 -14.41
N ASN A 175 -4.72 -11.33 -14.98
CA ASN A 175 -3.84 -11.35 -16.13
C ASN A 175 -2.45 -11.85 -15.72
N GLU A 176 -1.60 -12.21 -16.66
CA GLU A 176 -0.25 -12.71 -16.44
C GLU A 176 0.73 -11.96 -17.34
N ILE A 177 1.93 -11.66 -16.84
CA ILE A 177 3.02 -11.15 -17.69
C ILE A 177 3.55 -12.32 -18.50
N GLU A 178 3.44 -12.25 -19.84
CA GLU A 178 3.90 -13.31 -20.75
C GLU A 178 5.28 -12.99 -21.34
N ALA A 179 5.49 -11.76 -21.77
CA ALA A 179 6.77 -11.29 -22.28
C ALA A 179 7.78 -11.01 -21.15
N GLU A 180 9.05 -10.80 -21.50
CA GLU A 180 10.09 -10.36 -20.54
C GLU A 180 9.74 -9.00 -19.90
N GLU A 181 9.11 -8.13 -20.69
CA GLU A 181 8.61 -6.83 -20.27
C GLU A 181 7.16 -6.66 -20.74
N ALA A 182 6.31 -6.16 -19.88
CA ALA A 182 4.94 -5.80 -20.20
C ALA A 182 4.72 -4.31 -19.96
N VAL A 183 3.93 -3.67 -20.81
CA VAL A 183 3.66 -2.23 -20.76
C VAL A 183 2.17 -2.00 -20.49
N VAL A 184 1.89 -1.09 -19.59
CA VAL A 184 0.55 -0.59 -19.26
C VAL A 184 0.45 0.86 -19.65
N SER A 185 -0.46 1.21 -20.55
CA SER A 185 -0.72 2.59 -20.98
C SER A 185 -2.21 2.90 -20.91
N PHE A 186 -2.57 4.13 -20.65
CA PHE A 186 -3.97 4.59 -20.54
C PHE A 186 -4.04 6.12 -20.58
N ASP A 187 -5.24 6.66 -20.81
CA ASP A 187 -5.51 8.11 -20.88
C ASP A 187 -6.11 8.59 -19.56
N GLY A 188 -5.31 8.59 -18.48
CA GLY A 188 -5.76 8.98 -17.16
C GLY A 188 -4.62 9.23 -16.18
N LYS A 189 -4.95 9.45 -14.91
CA LYS A 189 -3.94 9.79 -13.90
C LYS A 189 -3.20 8.56 -13.41
N SER A 190 -3.93 7.52 -13.00
CA SER A 190 -3.33 6.30 -12.46
C SER A 190 -4.31 5.13 -12.49
N LEU A 191 -3.78 3.91 -12.47
CA LEU A 191 -4.52 2.69 -12.21
C LEU A 191 -4.01 2.03 -10.92
N LEU A 192 -4.91 1.44 -10.17
CA LEU A 192 -4.55 0.50 -9.12
C LEU A 192 -4.08 -0.79 -9.78
N MET A 193 -2.82 -1.14 -9.55
CA MET A 193 -2.24 -2.43 -9.93
C MET A 193 -2.13 -3.32 -8.70
N LEU A 194 -2.58 -4.56 -8.85
CA LEU A 194 -2.37 -5.62 -7.88
C LEU A 194 -1.54 -6.73 -8.52
N MET A 195 -0.44 -7.11 -7.89
CA MET A 195 0.23 -8.37 -8.20
C MET A 195 -0.10 -9.36 -7.08
N THR A 196 -0.62 -10.52 -7.45
CA THR A 196 -1.10 -11.50 -6.47
C THR A 196 -0.58 -12.90 -6.74
N ARG A 197 -0.56 -13.72 -5.68
CA ARG A 197 -0.17 -15.14 -5.73
C ARG A 197 -1.08 -15.97 -4.85
N ASP A 198 -1.22 -17.26 -5.20
CA ASP A 198 -1.93 -18.27 -4.40
C ASP A 198 -1.08 -18.74 -3.20
#